data_4240e5f3ea3b344c4853b293e8e33861
#
_entry.id   4240e5f3ea3b344c4853b293e8e33861
#
_cell.length_a   1.000
_cell.length_b   1.000
_cell.length_c   1.000
_cell.angle_alpha   90.00
_cell.angle_beta   90.00
_cell.angle_gamma   90.00
#
_symmetry.space_group_name_H-M   'P 1'
#
loop_
_entity.id
_entity.type
_entity.pdbx_description
1 polymer ?
#
loop_
_entity_poly.entity_id
_entity_poly.type
_entity_poly.pdbx_seq_one_letter_code
_entity_poly.pdbx_strand_id
1 'polypeptide(L)'
;MTDLKTWGQALDYTIKTRDEWQPHRKGSKPAITYATHFSNYNPQGRRFLIKDFNKAMMETYISELRVYRELADQTLNHCIQNIQTVLNHCIDMGVLAYQNNRHKWITGEGKFKFTKLRLTKQPRITLSPAQVDQFYAAAKNCFNQESLADTVMLSAWTGLGWAEFSQLTPSDIHLDAPVPFIAVGEREGFTLKTTHRKRRIYLPSGSDGYNKLMPILSRNLESCTDPEIQIFGDLFTSQDAHRVKFNDVRDYLQLDEKLTPYCLRHTFNTWLANLDVHPAKAHKMMGHASMKTTMEYYTHINDDQVIEAYSRLTAAA
;
A
#
# COMPACT_ATOMS: atom_id res chain seq x y z
N MET A 1 37.27 10.10 -13.85
CA MET A 1 35.83 9.76 -13.64
C MET A 1 35.14 9.73 -15.00
N THR A 2 34.42 8.68 -15.31
CA THR A 2 33.76 8.55 -16.61
C THR A 2 32.49 9.41 -16.58
N ASP A 3 32.46 10.48 -17.37
CA ASP A 3 31.28 11.34 -17.47
C ASP A 3 30.19 10.60 -18.29
N LEU A 4 29.08 10.28 -17.65
CA LEU A 4 27.96 9.59 -18.28
C LEU A 4 27.22 10.57 -19.19
N LYS A 5 27.04 10.20 -20.46
CA LYS A 5 26.44 11.09 -21.46
C LYS A 5 25.04 10.66 -21.89
N THR A 6 24.73 9.35 -21.81
CA THR A 6 23.46 8.83 -22.28
C THR A 6 22.58 8.32 -21.14
N TRP A 7 21.27 8.33 -21.38
CA TRP A 7 20.28 7.78 -20.46
C TRP A 7 20.58 6.32 -20.10
N GLY A 8 20.93 5.49 -21.10
CA GLY A 8 21.25 4.09 -20.87
C GLY A 8 22.43 3.89 -19.91
N GLN A 9 23.48 4.69 -20.06
CA GLN A 9 24.64 4.66 -19.15
C GLN A 9 24.24 5.04 -17.72
N ALA A 10 23.43 6.10 -17.55
CA ALA A 10 22.95 6.53 -16.25
C ALA A 10 22.03 5.49 -15.58
N LEU A 11 21.13 4.89 -16.36
CA LEU A 11 20.22 3.85 -15.89
C LEU A 11 21.00 2.62 -15.41
N ASP A 12 21.93 2.09 -16.23
CA ASP A 12 22.75 0.93 -15.87
C ASP A 12 23.61 1.20 -14.64
N TYR A 13 24.22 2.38 -14.57
CA TYR A 13 24.96 2.78 -13.39
C TYR A 13 24.10 2.78 -12.16
N THR A 14 22.92 3.38 -12.21
CA THR A 14 21.98 3.44 -11.08
C THR A 14 21.52 2.04 -10.66
N ILE A 15 21.15 1.18 -11.59
CA ILE A 15 20.76 -0.21 -11.30
C ILE A 15 21.88 -0.95 -10.57
N LYS A 16 23.14 -0.72 -10.99
CA LYS A 16 24.29 -1.40 -10.41
C LYS A 16 24.69 -0.88 -9.03
N THR A 17 24.53 0.42 -8.77
CA THR A 17 25.17 1.07 -7.60
C THR A 17 24.18 1.54 -6.55
N ARG A 18 22.90 1.72 -6.88
CA ARG A 18 21.89 2.19 -5.95
C ARG A 18 21.36 1.03 -5.08
N ASP A 19 21.57 1.11 -3.76
CA ASP A 19 21.18 0.04 -2.81
C ASP A 19 19.68 -0.27 -2.89
N GLU A 20 18.82 0.75 -2.93
CA GLU A 20 17.37 0.55 -2.98
C GLU A 20 16.87 -0.14 -4.27
N TRP A 21 17.73 -0.23 -5.30
CA TRP A 21 17.42 -0.88 -6.57
C TRP A 21 18.01 -2.28 -6.70
N GLN A 22 18.67 -2.78 -5.65
CA GLN A 22 19.20 -4.14 -5.64
C GLN A 22 18.08 -5.19 -5.62
N PRO A 23 18.29 -6.40 -6.21
CA PRO A 23 17.26 -7.41 -6.36
C PRO A 23 16.58 -7.85 -5.05
N HIS A 24 17.30 -7.79 -3.93
CA HIS A 24 16.78 -8.15 -2.60
C HIS A 24 15.88 -7.08 -1.98
N ARG A 25 15.86 -5.85 -2.53
CA ARG A 25 15.05 -4.75 -2.02
C ARG A 25 13.63 -4.78 -2.56
N LYS A 26 12.63 -4.75 -1.67
CA LYS A 26 11.22 -4.58 -2.07
C LYS A 26 11.04 -3.25 -2.81
N GLY A 27 10.39 -3.31 -3.97
CA GLY A 27 10.14 -2.13 -4.81
C GLY A 27 11.21 -1.82 -5.85
N SER A 28 12.34 -2.53 -5.87
CA SER A 28 13.37 -2.36 -6.89
C SER A 28 12.85 -2.63 -8.31
N LYS A 29 12.15 -3.76 -8.51
CA LYS A 29 11.58 -4.13 -9.81
C LYS A 29 10.64 -3.06 -10.40
N PRO A 30 9.60 -2.58 -9.69
CA PRO A 30 8.77 -1.48 -10.19
C PRO A 30 9.56 -0.21 -10.49
N ALA A 31 10.50 0.20 -9.63
CA ALA A 31 11.30 1.40 -9.84
C ALA A 31 12.13 1.31 -11.13
N ILE A 32 12.80 0.18 -11.34
CA ILE A 32 13.57 -0.10 -12.56
C ILE A 32 12.63 -0.11 -13.78
N THR A 33 11.46 -0.75 -13.68
CA THR A 33 10.47 -0.77 -14.76
C THR A 33 10.05 0.64 -15.15
N TYR A 34 9.69 1.49 -14.18
CA TYR A 34 9.29 2.86 -14.46
C TYR A 34 10.41 3.70 -15.08
N ALA A 35 11.65 3.53 -14.64
CA ALA A 35 12.80 4.20 -15.25
C ALA A 35 13.07 3.68 -16.68
N THR A 36 12.94 2.38 -16.90
CA THR A 36 13.15 1.75 -18.22
C THR A 36 12.07 2.18 -19.22
N HIS A 37 10.86 2.48 -18.77
CA HIS A 37 9.78 3.00 -19.63
C HIS A 37 10.26 4.16 -20.52
N PHE A 38 11.06 5.08 -19.98
CA PHE A 38 11.59 6.20 -20.76
C PHE A 38 12.41 5.72 -21.98
N SER A 39 13.24 4.68 -21.80
CA SER A 39 14.01 4.09 -22.89
C SER A 39 13.14 3.50 -24.00
N ASN A 40 11.99 2.94 -23.62
CA ASN A 40 11.09 2.25 -24.55
C ASN A 40 10.25 3.21 -25.39
N TYR A 41 10.05 4.43 -24.88
CA TYR A 41 9.18 5.44 -25.51
C TYR A 41 9.93 6.54 -26.22
N ASN A 42 11.15 6.84 -25.80
CA ASN A 42 11.96 7.83 -26.47
C ASN A 42 12.49 7.24 -27.79
N PRO A 43 12.34 7.92 -28.96
CA PRO A 43 12.85 7.43 -30.24
C PRO A 43 14.34 7.12 -30.23
N GLN A 44 15.12 7.82 -29.42
CA GLN A 44 16.56 7.57 -29.24
C GLN A 44 16.81 6.44 -28.21
N GLY A 45 15.79 6.02 -27.46
CA GLY A 45 15.87 4.95 -26.47
C GLY A 45 16.99 5.19 -25.45
N ARG A 46 17.81 4.17 -25.23
CA ARG A 46 18.96 4.24 -24.31
C ARG A 46 20.08 5.18 -24.76
N ARG A 47 20.09 5.59 -26.04
CA ARG A 47 21.11 6.51 -26.62
C ARG A 47 20.75 7.97 -26.38
N PHE A 48 19.57 8.28 -25.82
CA PHE A 48 19.15 9.63 -25.52
C PHE A 48 20.21 10.36 -24.69
N LEU A 49 20.61 11.56 -25.10
CA LEU A 49 21.65 12.32 -24.41
C LEU A 49 21.04 13.06 -23.19
N ILE A 50 21.68 12.89 -22.03
CA ILE A 50 21.18 13.50 -20.77
C ILE A 50 21.13 15.03 -20.85
N LYS A 51 22.03 15.64 -21.61
CA LYS A 51 22.03 17.10 -21.83
C LYS A 51 20.76 17.63 -22.52
N ASP A 52 20.03 16.76 -23.22
CA ASP A 52 18.83 17.11 -23.98
C ASP A 52 17.54 16.98 -23.13
N PHE A 53 17.66 16.53 -21.88
CA PHE A 53 16.53 16.59 -20.96
C PHE A 53 16.07 18.01 -20.76
N ASN A 54 14.83 18.30 -21.13
CA ASN A 54 14.21 19.59 -20.94
C ASN A 54 12.70 19.45 -20.66
N LYS A 55 12.04 20.54 -20.35
CA LYS A 55 10.62 20.55 -19.98
C LYS A 55 9.73 20.03 -21.10
N ALA A 56 9.90 20.56 -22.28
CA ALA A 56 9.06 20.20 -23.42
C ALA A 56 9.14 18.70 -23.72
N MET A 57 10.35 18.13 -23.67
CA MET A 57 10.55 16.69 -23.86
C MET A 57 9.84 15.85 -22.77
N MET A 58 9.91 16.26 -21.50
CA MET A 58 9.21 15.55 -20.42
C MET A 58 7.68 15.70 -20.54
N GLU A 59 7.19 16.86 -20.94
CA GLU A 59 5.75 17.08 -21.19
C GLU A 59 5.25 16.23 -22.36
N THR A 60 6.02 16.15 -23.46
CA THR A 60 5.72 15.26 -24.59
C THR A 60 5.69 13.80 -24.14
N TYR A 61 6.72 13.34 -23.44
CA TYR A 61 6.79 11.97 -22.91
C TYR A 61 5.57 11.63 -22.02
N ILE A 62 5.19 12.51 -21.11
CA ILE A 62 4.04 12.31 -20.23
C ILE A 62 2.73 12.29 -21.03
N SER A 63 2.59 13.20 -22.02
CA SER A 63 1.43 13.26 -22.87
C SER A 63 1.28 11.98 -23.71
N GLU A 64 2.35 11.48 -24.29
CA GLU A 64 2.35 10.23 -25.03
C GLU A 64 1.95 9.03 -24.17
N LEU A 65 2.52 8.91 -22.97
CA LEU A 65 2.15 7.83 -22.06
C LEU A 65 0.67 7.91 -21.63
N ARG A 66 0.14 9.12 -21.45
CA ARG A 66 -1.26 9.32 -21.09
C ARG A 66 -2.20 8.94 -22.24
N VAL A 67 -1.90 9.38 -23.47
CA VAL A 67 -2.77 9.20 -24.64
C VAL A 67 -2.68 7.80 -25.21
N TYR A 68 -1.44 7.29 -25.42
CA TYR A 68 -1.25 6.02 -26.13
C TYR A 68 -1.21 4.79 -25.22
N ARG A 69 -1.03 4.98 -23.92
CA ARG A 69 -0.96 3.89 -22.93
C ARG A 69 -2.01 4.00 -21.84
N GLU A 70 -2.82 5.04 -21.86
CA GLU A 70 -3.90 5.27 -20.89
C GLU A 70 -3.43 5.14 -19.42
N LEU A 71 -2.17 5.50 -19.15
CA LEU A 71 -1.61 5.38 -17.80
C LEU A 71 -2.22 6.42 -16.87
N ALA A 72 -2.64 5.96 -15.70
CA ALA A 72 -3.12 6.84 -14.62
C ALA A 72 -2.02 7.83 -14.17
N ASP A 73 -2.44 9.04 -13.79
CA ASP A 73 -1.53 10.12 -13.35
C ASP A 73 -0.59 9.71 -12.21
N GLN A 74 -1.02 8.80 -11.33
CA GLN A 74 -0.15 8.25 -10.29
C GLN A 74 0.99 7.42 -10.89
N THR A 75 0.72 6.61 -11.91
CA THR A 75 1.74 5.83 -12.62
C THR A 75 2.71 6.75 -13.37
N LEU A 76 2.19 7.79 -14.02
CA LEU A 76 3.01 8.83 -14.66
C LEU A 76 3.94 9.52 -13.65
N ASN A 77 3.43 9.84 -12.46
CA ASN A 77 4.25 10.39 -11.38
C ASN A 77 5.35 9.43 -10.90
N HIS A 78 5.11 8.12 -10.93
CA HIS A 78 6.16 7.13 -10.66
C HIS A 78 7.23 7.13 -11.76
N CYS A 79 6.84 7.22 -13.04
CA CYS A 79 7.80 7.35 -14.14
C CYS A 79 8.68 8.60 -13.98
N ILE A 80 8.05 9.77 -13.75
CA ILE A 80 8.74 11.04 -13.52
C ILE A 80 9.73 10.92 -12.36
N GLN A 81 9.28 10.36 -11.24
CA GLN A 81 10.10 10.24 -10.03
C GLN A 81 11.30 9.30 -10.25
N ASN A 82 11.14 8.21 -10.97
CA ASN A 82 12.24 7.27 -11.18
C ASN A 82 13.25 7.79 -12.21
N ILE A 83 12.82 8.55 -13.23
CA ILE A 83 13.73 9.30 -14.10
C ILE A 83 14.56 10.28 -13.27
N GLN A 84 13.90 11.07 -12.42
CA GLN A 84 14.59 12.02 -11.52
C GLN A 84 15.56 11.31 -10.59
N THR A 85 15.20 10.15 -10.06
CA THR A 85 16.04 9.34 -9.19
C THR A 85 17.33 8.90 -9.88
N VAL A 86 17.23 8.41 -11.14
CA VAL A 86 18.42 8.01 -11.93
C VAL A 86 19.37 9.18 -12.10
N LEU A 87 18.86 10.32 -12.56
CA LEU A 87 19.68 11.50 -12.83
C LEU A 87 20.36 12.03 -11.57
N ASN A 88 19.60 12.16 -10.48
CA ASN A 88 20.12 12.68 -9.23
C ASN A 88 21.12 11.72 -8.57
N HIS A 89 20.89 10.41 -8.64
CA HIS A 89 21.85 9.43 -8.16
C HIS A 89 23.20 9.55 -8.87
N CYS A 90 23.19 9.70 -10.20
CA CYS A 90 24.43 9.88 -10.97
C CYS A 90 25.14 11.20 -10.62
N ILE A 91 24.40 12.27 -10.30
CA ILE A 91 24.98 13.53 -9.84
C ILE A 91 25.59 13.35 -8.44
N ASP A 92 24.86 12.75 -7.50
CA ASP A 92 25.34 12.52 -6.12
C ASP A 92 26.61 11.66 -6.09
N MET A 93 26.72 10.72 -7.02
CA MET A 93 27.91 9.87 -7.17
C MET A 93 29.05 10.53 -7.98
N GLY A 94 28.88 11.76 -8.46
CA GLY A 94 29.88 12.50 -9.22
C GLY A 94 30.23 11.92 -10.59
N VAL A 95 29.38 11.07 -11.16
CA VAL A 95 29.58 10.45 -12.49
C VAL A 95 28.80 11.13 -13.60
N LEU A 96 27.96 12.08 -13.26
CA LEU A 96 27.27 12.98 -14.17
C LEU A 96 27.64 14.40 -13.81
N ALA A 97 28.48 15.04 -14.66
CA ALA A 97 28.83 16.45 -14.50
C ALA A 97 27.63 17.30 -14.92
N TYR A 98 27.15 18.07 -13.98
CA TYR A 98 26.11 19.05 -14.27
C TYR A 98 26.73 20.38 -14.67
N GLN A 99 26.66 20.68 -15.95
CA GLN A 99 27.06 21.98 -16.48
C GLN A 99 25.87 22.65 -17.16
N ASN A 100 24.88 23.19 -16.45
CA ASN A 100 24.10 24.24 -17.07
C ASN A 100 23.06 24.92 -16.16
N ASN A 101 23.28 26.20 -15.92
CA ASN A 101 22.33 27.18 -15.37
C ASN A 101 21.14 27.50 -16.29
N ARG A 102 20.93 26.79 -17.39
CA ARG A 102 19.88 27.09 -18.37
C ARG A 102 18.55 26.38 -18.11
N HIS A 103 18.48 25.42 -17.23
CA HIS A 103 17.25 24.67 -17.00
C HIS A 103 16.67 24.99 -15.60
N LYS A 104 15.50 25.64 -15.58
CA LYS A 104 14.68 25.93 -14.39
C LYS A 104 14.26 24.69 -13.56
N TRP A 105 14.75 23.51 -13.94
CA TRP A 105 14.44 22.21 -13.33
C TRP A 105 15.38 21.82 -12.21
N ILE A 106 16.38 22.66 -11.94
CA ILE A 106 17.43 22.36 -11.01
C ILE A 106 17.24 23.19 -9.78
N THR A 107 17.24 22.52 -8.65
CA THR A 107 17.32 23.17 -7.35
C THR A 107 18.64 23.92 -7.23
N GLY A 108 18.73 24.93 -6.35
CA GLY A 108 20.00 25.61 -6.04
C GLY A 108 21.12 24.66 -5.62
N GLU A 109 20.80 23.37 -5.39
CA GLU A 109 21.72 22.29 -5.06
C GLU A 109 22.21 21.49 -6.30
N GLY A 110 21.86 21.90 -7.52
CA GLY A 110 22.30 21.24 -8.74
C GLY A 110 21.59 19.94 -9.08
N LYS A 111 20.43 19.64 -8.49
CA LYS A 111 19.65 18.43 -8.71
C LYS A 111 18.47 18.63 -9.67
N PHE A 112 18.12 17.56 -10.41
CA PHE A 112 16.90 17.56 -11.23
C PHE A 112 15.67 17.54 -10.34
N LYS A 113 14.69 18.38 -10.66
CA LYS A 113 13.37 18.41 -10.02
C LYS A 113 12.29 18.56 -11.07
N PHE A 114 11.59 17.49 -11.38
CA PHE A 114 10.45 17.50 -12.29
C PHE A 114 9.15 17.76 -11.55
N THR A 115 8.25 18.52 -12.16
CA THR A 115 6.92 18.77 -11.59
C THR A 115 6.07 17.52 -11.67
N LYS A 116 5.52 17.10 -10.54
CA LYS A 116 4.56 16.00 -10.49
C LYS A 116 3.17 16.47 -10.91
N LEU A 117 2.41 15.57 -11.52
CA LEU A 117 1.01 15.80 -11.85
C LEU A 117 0.19 15.88 -10.56
N ARG A 118 -0.78 16.81 -10.56
CA ARG A 118 -1.71 16.92 -9.43
C ARG A 118 -2.68 15.74 -9.47
N LEU A 119 -2.67 14.94 -8.43
CA LEU A 119 -3.60 13.80 -8.29
C LEU A 119 -4.91 14.29 -7.67
N THR A 120 -6.01 13.95 -8.30
CA THR A 120 -7.33 14.06 -7.68
C THR A 120 -7.53 12.87 -6.74
N LYS A 121 -7.74 13.13 -5.45
CA LYS A 121 -8.05 12.06 -4.49
C LYS A 121 -9.41 11.48 -4.86
N GLN A 122 -9.45 10.20 -5.17
CA GLN A 122 -10.70 9.47 -5.33
C GLN A 122 -11.26 9.11 -3.95
N PRO A 123 -12.59 9.13 -3.77
CA PRO A 123 -13.22 8.63 -2.55
C PRO A 123 -12.76 7.19 -2.28
N ARG A 124 -12.52 6.89 -1.01
CA ARG A 124 -12.18 5.52 -0.61
C ARG A 124 -13.43 4.67 -0.62
N ILE A 125 -13.36 3.51 -1.25
CA ILE A 125 -14.42 2.52 -1.20
C ILE A 125 -14.25 1.72 0.07
N THR A 126 -15.31 1.65 0.86
CA THR A 126 -15.36 0.92 2.12
C THR A 126 -16.68 0.15 2.21
N LEU A 127 -16.70 -0.89 3.01
CA LEU A 127 -17.88 -1.70 3.28
C LEU A 127 -18.48 -1.37 4.65
N SER A 128 -19.78 -1.42 4.77
CA SER A 128 -20.44 -1.48 6.09
C SER A 128 -20.22 -2.85 6.74
N PRO A 129 -20.37 -3.00 8.06
CA PRO A 129 -20.34 -4.31 8.73
C PRO A 129 -21.29 -5.32 8.09
N ALA A 130 -22.50 -4.90 7.73
CA ALA A 130 -23.49 -5.75 7.06
C ALA A 130 -23.02 -6.22 5.67
N GLN A 131 -22.36 -5.35 4.89
CA GLN A 131 -21.80 -5.76 3.60
C GLN A 131 -20.63 -6.73 3.75
N VAL A 132 -19.82 -6.62 4.80
CA VAL A 132 -18.76 -7.59 5.12
C VAL A 132 -19.38 -8.94 5.46
N ASP A 133 -20.46 -8.97 6.26
CA ASP A 133 -21.20 -10.21 6.56
C ASP A 133 -21.82 -10.84 5.32
N GLN A 134 -22.39 -10.04 4.42
CA GLN A 134 -22.91 -10.52 3.13
C GLN A 134 -21.81 -11.11 2.25
N PHE A 135 -20.65 -10.44 2.20
CA PHE A 135 -19.49 -10.93 1.45
C PHE A 135 -18.99 -12.28 2.02
N TYR A 136 -18.87 -12.37 3.35
CA TYR A 136 -18.52 -13.61 4.04
C TYR A 136 -19.47 -14.75 3.68
N ALA A 137 -20.77 -14.50 3.81
CA ALA A 137 -21.80 -15.50 3.52
C ALA A 137 -21.79 -15.95 2.05
N ALA A 138 -21.66 -15.01 1.10
CA ALA A 138 -21.57 -15.32 -0.31
C ALA A 138 -20.31 -16.12 -0.65
N ALA A 139 -19.15 -15.71 -0.17
CA ALA A 139 -17.88 -16.42 -0.38
C ALA A 139 -17.96 -17.86 0.13
N LYS A 140 -18.52 -18.06 1.32
CA LYS A 140 -18.63 -19.38 1.95
C LYS A 140 -19.69 -20.25 1.28
N ASN A 141 -20.93 -19.74 1.11
CA ASN A 141 -22.08 -20.56 0.77
C ASN A 141 -22.35 -20.64 -0.75
N CYS A 142 -22.03 -19.57 -1.51
CA CYS A 142 -22.28 -19.54 -2.95
C CYS A 142 -21.06 -19.97 -3.77
N PHE A 143 -19.86 -19.65 -3.27
CA PHE A 143 -18.61 -19.95 -3.98
C PHE A 143 -17.80 -21.08 -3.36
N ASN A 144 -18.19 -21.61 -2.21
CA ASN A 144 -17.44 -22.62 -1.45
C ASN A 144 -15.98 -22.21 -1.20
N GLN A 145 -15.76 -20.90 -0.91
CA GLN A 145 -14.47 -20.27 -0.68
C GLN A 145 -14.32 -19.85 0.79
N GLU A 146 -14.34 -20.84 1.72
CA GLU A 146 -14.28 -20.57 3.16
C GLU A 146 -13.03 -19.76 3.55
N SER A 147 -11.89 -20.10 2.96
CA SER A 147 -10.65 -19.37 3.20
C SER A 147 -10.69 -17.90 2.76
N LEU A 148 -11.35 -17.61 1.63
CA LEU A 148 -11.58 -16.23 1.22
C LEU A 148 -12.49 -15.51 2.21
N ALA A 149 -13.58 -16.15 2.62
CA ALA A 149 -14.51 -15.60 3.61
C ALA A 149 -13.77 -15.23 4.90
N ASP A 150 -12.93 -16.14 5.42
CA ASP A 150 -12.14 -15.94 6.64
C ASP A 150 -11.18 -14.75 6.51
N THR A 151 -10.44 -14.66 5.40
CA THR A 151 -9.49 -13.55 5.20
C THR A 151 -10.17 -12.21 4.98
N VAL A 152 -11.37 -12.18 4.39
CA VAL A 152 -12.19 -10.97 4.27
C VAL A 152 -12.64 -10.50 5.64
N MET A 153 -13.19 -11.39 6.47
CA MET A 153 -13.61 -11.08 7.83
C MET A 153 -12.43 -10.58 8.67
N LEU A 154 -11.31 -11.32 8.62
CA LEU A 154 -10.08 -10.97 9.33
C LEU A 154 -9.59 -9.56 8.92
N SER A 155 -9.47 -9.30 7.62
CA SER A 155 -8.98 -8.01 7.13
C SER A 155 -9.91 -6.85 7.50
N ALA A 156 -11.22 -7.03 7.43
CA ALA A 156 -12.21 -6.01 7.73
C ALA A 156 -12.24 -5.65 9.23
N TRP A 157 -12.03 -6.61 10.12
CA TRP A 157 -12.10 -6.40 11.57
C TRP A 157 -10.75 -6.15 12.26
N THR A 158 -9.64 -6.28 11.54
CA THR A 158 -8.29 -6.08 12.10
C THR A 158 -7.45 -5.06 11.35
N GLY A 159 -7.85 -4.74 10.12
CA GLY A 159 -7.06 -3.93 9.21
C GLY A 159 -5.80 -4.64 8.69
N LEU A 160 -5.65 -5.94 8.86
CA LEU A 160 -4.54 -6.71 8.29
C LEU A 160 -4.59 -6.66 6.77
N GLY A 161 -3.44 -6.43 6.15
CA GLY A 161 -3.28 -6.56 4.70
C GLY A 161 -2.77 -7.94 4.32
N TRP A 162 -2.84 -8.27 3.01
CA TRP A 162 -2.36 -9.54 2.47
C TRP A 162 -1.01 -9.98 3.04
N ALA A 163 0.01 -9.14 2.95
CA ALA A 163 1.35 -9.47 3.40
C ALA A 163 1.47 -9.73 4.92
N GLU A 164 0.47 -9.32 5.70
CA GLU A 164 0.44 -9.57 7.14
C GLU A 164 -0.32 -10.86 7.43
N PHE A 165 -1.56 -11.00 6.97
CA PHE A 165 -2.36 -12.18 7.30
C PHE A 165 -1.85 -13.47 6.62
N SER A 166 -1.28 -13.39 5.41
CA SER A 166 -0.72 -14.55 4.72
C SER A 166 0.51 -15.15 5.41
N GLN A 167 1.06 -14.45 6.39
CA GLN A 167 2.23 -14.88 7.16
C GLN A 167 1.89 -15.26 8.60
N LEU A 168 0.62 -15.18 9.00
CA LEU A 168 0.23 -15.58 10.35
C LEU A 168 0.38 -17.09 10.53
N THR A 169 1.00 -17.49 11.62
CA THR A 169 1.13 -18.87 12.08
C THR A 169 0.33 -19.08 13.37
N PRO A 170 0.08 -20.31 13.80
CA PRO A 170 -0.55 -20.58 15.09
C PRO A 170 0.14 -19.88 16.25
N SER A 171 1.47 -19.74 16.23
CA SER A 171 2.25 -19.07 17.27
C SER A 171 1.98 -17.56 17.37
N ASP A 172 1.35 -16.94 16.36
CA ASP A 172 0.95 -15.53 16.40
C ASP A 172 -0.45 -15.32 17.03
N ILE A 173 -1.22 -16.38 17.25
CA ILE A 173 -2.61 -16.32 17.70
C ILE A 173 -2.69 -16.73 19.17
N HIS A 174 -3.01 -15.78 20.04
CA HIS A 174 -3.03 -15.96 21.49
C HIS A 174 -4.46 -15.88 22.03
N LEU A 175 -5.24 -16.96 21.84
CA LEU A 175 -6.65 -16.97 22.25
C LEU A 175 -6.81 -17.19 23.76
N ASP A 176 -5.85 -17.84 24.44
CA ASP A 176 -5.87 -18.14 25.87
C ASP A 176 -5.35 -16.98 26.73
N ALA A 177 -4.92 -15.87 26.12
CA ALA A 177 -4.48 -14.69 26.85
C ALA A 177 -5.67 -14.04 27.59
N PRO A 178 -5.44 -13.34 28.73
CA PRO A 178 -6.51 -12.62 29.45
C PRO A 178 -7.32 -11.67 28.56
N VAL A 179 -6.69 -11.09 27.57
CA VAL A 179 -7.33 -10.43 26.43
C VAL A 179 -6.75 -11.09 25.19
N PRO A 180 -7.52 -11.88 24.44
CA PRO A 180 -7.05 -12.52 23.22
C PRO A 180 -6.47 -11.53 22.21
N PHE A 181 -5.44 -11.92 21.51
CA PHE A 181 -4.82 -11.05 20.51
C PHE A 181 -4.12 -11.82 19.38
N ILE A 182 -3.94 -11.13 18.26
CA ILE A 182 -3.09 -11.57 17.14
C ILE A 182 -1.81 -10.74 17.19
N ALA A 183 -0.65 -11.40 17.18
CA ALA A 183 0.66 -10.76 17.11
C ALA A 183 1.08 -10.60 15.65
N VAL A 184 1.35 -9.37 15.21
CA VAL A 184 1.92 -9.08 13.90
C VAL A 184 3.39 -8.79 14.08
N GLY A 185 4.25 -9.67 13.57
CA GLY A 185 5.71 -9.60 13.74
C GLY A 185 6.49 -9.94 12.50
N GLU A 186 7.81 -9.93 12.65
CA GLU A 186 8.76 -10.41 11.65
C GLU A 186 9.24 -11.80 12.04
N ARG A 187 9.61 -12.60 11.05
CA ARG A 187 10.17 -13.94 11.23
C ARG A 187 11.17 -14.25 10.14
N GLU A 188 11.83 -15.39 10.22
CA GLU A 188 12.73 -15.85 9.17
C GLU A 188 12.00 -15.89 7.82
N GLY A 189 12.62 -15.32 6.80
CA GLY A 189 12.03 -15.21 5.46
C GLY A 189 10.93 -14.15 5.28
N PHE A 190 10.47 -13.50 6.35
CA PHE A 190 9.45 -12.46 6.27
C PHE A 190 9.81 -11.21 7.05
N THR A 191 9.83 -10.07 6.36
CA THR A 191 10.01 -8.74 6.95
C THR A 191 8.79 -7.86 6.69
N LEU A 192 8.39 -7.12 7.70
CA LEU A 192 7.33 -6.12 7.58
C LEU A 192 7.79 -4.98 6.66
N LYS A 193 6.83 -4.34 5.96
CA LYS A 193 7.11 -3.18 5.11
C LYS A 193 7.75 -2.02 5.91
N THR A 194 7.38 -1.88 7.18
CA THR A 194 7.93 -0.91 8.11
C THR A 194 7.88 -1.50 9.53
N THR A 195 8.81 -1.12 10.41
CA THR A 195 8.85 -1.54 11.81
C THR A 195 7.59 -1.16 12.59
N HIS A 196 6.91 -0.07 12.20
CA HIS A 196 5.64 0.38 12.80
C HIS A 196 4.48 -0.62 12.62
N ARG A 197 4.60 -1.56 11.68
CA ARG A 197 3.59 -2.62 11.47
C ARG A 197 3.63 -3.71 12.54
N LYS A 198 4.71 -3.83 13.29
CA LYS A 198 4.79 -4.72 14.44
C LYS A 198 3.84 -4.25 15.52
N ARG A 199 2.82 -5.07 15.82
CA ARG A 199 1.75 -4.71 16.76
C ARG A 199 0.99 -5.93 17.27
N ARG A 200 0.25 -5.75 18.35
CA ARG A 200 -0.78 -6.69 18.79
C ARG A 200 -2.17 -6.15 18.41
N ILE A 201 -3.00 -7.01 17.87
CA ILE A 201 -4.39 -6.73 17.57
C ILE A 201 -5.22 -7.43 18.63
N TYR A 202 -5.74 -6.67 19.56
CA TYR A 202 -6.50 -7.20 20.68
C TYR A 202 -7.95 -7.48 20.26
N LEU A 203 -8.50 -8.58 20.80
CA LEU A 203 -9.87 -9.06 20.61
C LEU A 203 -10.57 -9.13 21.98
N PRO A 204 -10.98 -8.00 22.55
CA PRO A 204 -11.64 -7.98 23.86
C PRO A 204 -12.96 -8.74 23.80
N SER A 205 -13.22 -9.63 24.77
CA SER A 205 -14.46 -10.38 24.89
C SER A 205 -15.68 -9.46 24.84
N GLY A 206 -16.69 -9.85 24.10
CA GLY A 206 -17.92 -9.09 23.91
C GLY A 206 -17.83 -8.00 22.84
N SER A 207 -16.68 -7.72 22.24
CA SER A 207 -16.59 -6.84 21.07
C SER A 207 -17.07 -7.57 19.81
N ASP A 208 -17.58 -6.80 18.85
CA ASP A 208 -18.00 -7.36 17.55
C ASP A 208 -16.84 -8.08 16.85
N GLY A 209 -15.64 -7.50 16.86
CA GLY A 209 -14.44 -8.14 16.33
C GLY A 209 -14.14 -9.49 17.00
N TYR A 210 -14.28 -9.59 18.32
CA TYR A 210 -14.15 -10.84 19.04
C TYR A 210 -15.19 -11.87 18.56
N ASN A 211 -16.47 -11.48 18.55
CA ASN A 211 -17.57 -12.38 18.19
C ASN A 211 -17.47 -12.90 16.75
N LYS A 212 -16.95 -12.08 15.83
CA LYS A 212 -16.75 -12.45 14.41
C LYS A 212 -15.51 -13.30 14.19
N LEU A 213 -14.41 -13.01 14.89
CA LEU A 213 -13.11 -13.61 14.59
C LEU A 213 -12.80 -14.87 15.42
N MET A 214 -13.30 -14.97 16.63
CA MET A 214 -13.01 -16.14 17.50
C MET A 214 -13.38 -17.48 16.85
N PRO A 215 -14.61 -17.65 16.28
CA PRO A 215 -14.96 -18.91 15.63
C PRO A 215 -14.05 -19.26 14.43
N ILE A 216 -13.63 -18.22 13.69
CA ILE A 216 -12.73 -18.35 12.53
C ILE A 216 -11.33 -18.79 13.00
N LEU A 217 -10.77 -18.07 13.97
CA LEU A 217 -9.42 -18.32 14.47
C LEU A 217 -9.33 -19.70 15.16
N SER A 218 -10.30 -20.05 16.00
CA SER A 218 -10.34 -21.35 16.68
C SER A 218 -10.39 -22.49 15.66
N ARG A 219 -11.29 -22.44 14.67
CA ARG A 219 -11.40 -23.46 13.63
C ARG A 219 -10.10 -23.61 12.84
N ASN A 220 -9.50 -22.49 12.43
CA ASN A 220 -8.25 -22.53 11.66
C ASN A 220 -7.08 -23.05 12.50
N LEU A 221 -7.02 -22.76 13.81
CA LEU A 221 -6.02 -23.31 14.71
C LEU A 221 -6.20 -24.82 14.92
N GLU A 222 -7.42 -25.30 15.11
CA GLU A 222 -7.73 -26.72 15.26
C GLU A 222 -7.33 -27.55 14.04
N SER A 223 -7.40 -26.95 12.84
CA SER A 223 -7.00 -27.59 11.59
C SER A 223 -5.47 -27.56 11.35
N CYS A 224 -4.72 -26.75 12.09
CA CYS A 224 -3.28 -26.61 11.96
C CYS A 224 -2.55 -27.59 12.88
N THR A 225 -1.79 -28.53 12.30
CA THR A 225 -0.99 -29.50 13.05
C THR A 225 0.44 -29.04 13.33
N ASP A 226 0.93 -28.06 12.60
CA ASP A 226 2.29 -27.53 12.71
C ASP A 226 2.24 -26.03 13.11
N PRO A 227 2.87 -25.65 14.24
CA PRO A 227 2.85 -24.28 14.74
C PRO A 227 3.57 -23.26 13.85
N GLU A 228 4.40 -23.71 12.91
CA GLU A 228 5.17 -22.86 12.01
C GLU A 228 4.55 -22.71 10.60
N ILE A 229 3.52 -23.46 10.30
CA ILE A 229 2.80 -23.33 9.02
C ILE A 229 1.88 -22.09 9.04
N GLN A 230 1.87 -21.35 7.94
CA GLN A 230 0.98 -20.21 7.80
C GLN A 230 -0.49 -20.66 7.76
N ILE A 231 -1.30 -20.13 8.69
CA ILE A 231 -2.72 -20.47 8.81
C ILE A 231 -3.51 -20.14 7.53
N PHE A 232 -3.14 -19.04 6.84
CA PHE A 232 -3.83 -18.56 5.65
C PHE A 232 -2.95 -18.57 4.39
N GLY A 233 -1.69 -18.99 4.49
CA GLY A 233 -0.70 -18.92 3.40
C GLY A 233 -0.95 -19.92 2.29
N ASP A 234 -1.24 -21.15 2.63
CA ASP A 234 -1.43 -22.25 1.67
C ASP A 234 -2.78 -22.20 0.95
N LEU A 235 -3.70 -21.40 1.46
CA LEU A 235 -5.04 -21.28 0.90
C LEU A 235 -5.06 -20.53 -0.45
N PHE A 236 -4.01 -19.77 -0.74
CA PHE A 236 -3.87 -19.00 -1.97
C PHE A 236 -2.45 -19.09 -2.51
N THR A 237 -2.29 -19.51 -3.74
CA THR A 237 -0.98 -19.60 -4.40
C THR A 237 -0.30 -18.24 -4.59
N SER A 238 -1.06 -17.15 -4.55
CA SER A 238 -0.55 -15.78 -4.67
C SER A 238 -1.59 -14.73 -4.27
N GLN A 239 -1.12 -13.48 -4.05
CA GLN A 239 -2.01 -12.33 -3.87
C GLN A 239 -2.96 -12.11 -5.07
N ASP A 240 -2.50 -12.41 -6.28
CA ASP A 240 -3.33 -12.28 -7.49
C ASP A 240 -4.44 -13.34 -7.52
N ALA A 241 -4.15 -14.58 -7.14
CA ALA A 241 -5.16 -15.64 -7.02
C ALA A 241 -6.25 -15.27 -5.99
N HIS A 242 -5.85 -14.74 -4.84
CA HIS A 242 -6.79 -14.21 -3.85
C HIS A 242 -7.65 -13.09 -4.41
N ARG A 243 -7.03 -12.14 -5.15
CA ARG A 243 -7.75 -11.02 -5.77
C ARG A 243 -8.78 -11.48 -6.80
N VAL A 244 -8.46 -12.48 -7.63
CA VAL A 244 -9.40 -13.04 -8.62
C VAL A 244 -10.64 -13.58 -7.90
N LYS A 245 -10.46 -14.45 -6.92
CA LYS A 245 -11.57 -15.02 -6.14
C LYS A 245 -12.39 -13.94 -5.40
N PHE A 246 -11.73 -12.92 -4.88
CA PHE A 246 -12.40 -11.77 -4.27
C PHE A 246 -13.26 -11.02 -5.28
N ASN A 247 -12.76 -10.79 -6.49
CA ASN A 247 -13.50 -10.11 -7.54
C ASN A 247 -14.75 -10.89 -7.96
N ASP A 248 -14.67 -12.21 -8.07
CA ASP A 248 -15.82 -13.07 -8.41
C ASP A 248 -16.97 -12.87 -7.42
N VAL A 249 -16.69 -12.84 -6.12
CA VAL A 249 -17.69 -12.60 -5.06
C VAL A 249 -18.17 -11.16 -5.06
N ARG A 250 -17.27 -10.19 -5.25
CA ARG A 250 -17.60 -8.77 -5.38
C ARG A 250 -18.62 -8.53 -6.50
N ASP A 251 -18.35 -9.09 -7.68
CA ASP A 251 -19.17 -8.91 -8.87
C ASP A 251 -20.53 -9.61 -8.72
N TYR A 252 -20.57 -10.79 -8.09
CA TYR A 252 -21.81 -11.48 -7.73
C TYR A 252 -22.69 -10.63 -6.80
N LEU A 253 -22.08 -9.94 -5.83
CA LEU A 253 -22.79 -9.05 -4.90
C LEU A 253 -23.07 -7.66 -5.49
N GLN A 254 -22.72 -7.41 -6.76
CA GLN A 254 -22.87 -6.12 -7.44
C GLN A 254 -22.25 -4.95 -6.67
N LEU A 255 -21.14 -5.18 -5.98
CA LEU A 255 -20.38 -4.14 -5.29
C LEU A 255 -19.53 -3.35 -6.30
N ASP A 256 -19.05 -2.16 -5.87
CA ASP A 256 -18.24 -1.29 -6.72
C ASP A 256 -17.04 -2.04 -7.32
N GLU A 257 -16.86 -1.95 -8.63
CA GLU A 257 -15.77 -2.61 -9.38
C GLU A 257 -14.36 -2.24 -8.89
N LYS A 258 -14.21 -1.06 -8.28
CA LYS A 258 -12.96 -0.58 -7.70
C LYS A 258 -12.70 -1.14 -6.30
N LEU A 259 -13.64 -1.88 -5.72
CA LEU A 259 -13.45 -2.56 -4.45
C LEU A 259 -12.40 -3.67 -4.63
N THR A 260 -11.34 -3.59 -3.86
CA THR A 260 -10.23 -4.57 -3.86
C THR A 260 -10.04 -5.13 -2.45
N PRO A 261 -9.33 -6.25 -2.27
CA PRO A 261 -9.01 -6.76 -0.93
C PRO A 261 -8.35 -5.73 -0.01
N TYR A 262 -7.56 -4.81 -0.58
CA TYR A 262 -6.93 -3.74 0.22
C TYR A 262 -7.93 -2.72 0.77
N CYS A 263 -9.10 -2.59 0.13
CA CYS A 263 -10.19 -1.72 0.63
C CYS A 263 -10.72 -2.18 1.98
N LEU A 264 -10.59 -3.46 2.35
CA LEU A 264 -10.95 -3.96 3.67
C LEU A 264 -10.13 -3.30 4.80
N ARG A 265 -8.85 -3.05 4.54
CA ARG A 265 -8.01 -2.27 5.47
C ARG A 265 -8.45 -0.81 5.53
N HIS A 266 -8.91 -0.23 4.43
CA HIS A 266 -9.52 1.10 4.42
C HIS A 266 -10.83 1.10 5.21
N THR A 267 -11.64 0.06 5.05
CA THR A 267 -12.89 -0.17 5.79
C THR A 267 -12.65 -0.11 7.30
N PHE A 268 -11.72 -0.91 7.82
CA PHE A 268 -11.40 -0.91 9.25
C PHE A 268 -11.00 0.49 9.75
N ASN A 269 -10.14 1.18 9.03
CA ASN A 269 -9.70 2.51 9.44
C ASN A 269 -10.83 3.55 9.40
N THR A 270 -11.73 3.43 8.42
CA THR A 270 -12.94 4.26 8.35
C THR A 270 -13.89 3.98 9.51
N TRP A 271 -14.06 2.71 9.88
CA TRP A 271 -14.85 2.37 11.07
C TRP A 271 -14.25 2.97 12.36
N LEU A 272 -12.92 2.90 12.53
CA LEU A 272 -12.26 3.55 13.67
C LEU A 272 -12.52 5.06 13.72
N ALA A 273 -12.49 5.73 12.55
CA ALA A 273 -12.78 7.15 12.47
C ALA A 273 -14.26 7.46 12.80
N ASN A 274 -15.20 6.67 12.26
CA ASN A 274 -16.64 6.83 12.52
C ASN A 274 -17.03 6.53 13.98
N LEU A 275 -16.24 5.71 14.67
CA LEU A 275 -16.39 5.42 16.11
C LEU A 275 -15.64 6.43 16.99
N ASP A 276 -15.18 7.54 16.45
CA ASP A 276 -14.41 8.57 17.15
C ASP A 276 -13.20 8.05 17.94
N VAL A 277 -12.61 6.94 17.47
CA VAL A 277 -11.36 6.43 18.05
C VAL A 277 -10.27 7.47 17.84
N HIS A 278 -9.66 7.92 18.92
CA HIS A 278 -8.62 8.96 18.86
C HIS A 278 -7.55 8.63 17.81
N PRO A 279 -7.18 9.55 16.90
CA PRO A 279 -6.27 9.27 15.76
C PRO A 279 -4.95 8.60 16.16
N ALA A 280 -4.36 8.94 17.32
CA ALA A 280 -3.16 8.29 17.81
C ALA A 280 -3.37 6.80 18.16
N LYS A 281 -4.55 6.44 18.67
CA LYS A 281 -4.91 5.04 18.92
C LYS A 281 -5.13 4.30 17.62
N ALA A 282 -5.88 4.88 16.68
CA ALA A 282 -6.10 4.31 15.36
C ALA A 282 -4.77 4.14 14.60
N HIS A 283 -3.86 5.09 14.69
CA HIS A 283 -2.50 5.00 14.12
C HIS A 283 -1.75 3.77 14.62
N LYS A 284 -1.78 3.53 15.93
CA LYS A 284 -1.15 2.36 16.57
C LYS A 284 -1.84 1.06 16.16
N MET A 285 -3.18 1.03 16.15
CA MET A 285 -3.98 -0.13 15.76
C MET A 285 -3.70 -0.54 14.30
N MET A 286 -3.59 0.44 13.41
CA MET A 286 -3.31 0.23 11.98
C MET A 286 -1.85 -0.09 11.67
N GLY A 287 -0.91 0.28 12.53
CA GLY A 287 0.52 0.18 12.26
C GLY A 287 0.96 1.05 11.08
N HIS A 288 0.43 2.26 10.96
CA HIS A 288 0.86 3.21 9.94
C HIS A 288 2.24 3.79 10.29
N ALA A 289 3.08 3.99 9.27
CA ALA A 289 4.39 4.63 9.46
C ALA A 289 4.29 6.16 9.65
N SER A 290 3.19 6.78 9.19
CA SER A 290 2.97 8.23 9.29
C SER A 290 1.58 8.52 9.83
N MET A 291 1.52 9.42 10.81
CA MET A 291 0.26 9.96 11.34
C MET A 291 -0.59 10.60 10.24
N LYS A 292 0.04 11.23 9.23
CA LYS A 292 -0.66 11.80 8.09
C LYS A 292 -1.58 10.80 7.40
N THR A 293 -1.14 9.55 7.24
CA THR A 293 -1.95 8.49 6.63
C THR A 293 -3.20 8.20 7.45
N THR A 294 -3.11 8.22 8.78
CA THR A 294 -4.26 8.03 9.67
C THR A 294 -5.18 9.24 9.61
N MET A 295 -4.63 10.46 9.73
CA MET A 295 -5.41 11.70 9.73
C MET A 295 -6.27 11.88 8.47
N GLU A 296 -5.87 11.29 7.33
CA GLU A 296 -6.67 11.33 6.10
C GLU A 296 -8.06 10.69 6.21
N TYR A 297 -8.33 9.89 7.23
CA TYR A 297 -9.64 9.30 7.53
C TYR A 297 -10.47 10.15 8.49
N TYR A 298 -9.84 11.09 9.19
CA TYR A 298 -10.45 11.98 10.16
C TYR A 298 -10.70 13.40 9.60
N THR A 299 -10.54 13.60 8.28
CA THR A 299 -10.71 14.91 7.65
C THR A 299 -12.17 15.27 7.32
N HIS A 300 -13.10 14.33 7.47
CA HIS A 300 -14.52 14.51 7.16
C HIS A 300 -15.34 14.72 8.47
N ILE A 301 -14.88 15.67 9.29
CA ILE A 301 -15.62 16.08 10.49
C ILE A 301 -16.72 17.05 10.04
N ASN A 302 -17.97 16.73 10.34
CA ASN A 302 -19.11 17.60 10.09
C ASN A 302 -19.43 18.47 11.29
N ASP A 303 -20.30 19.47 11.12
CA ASP A 303 -20.67 20.40 12.19
C ASP A 303 -21.37 19.70 13.37
N ASP A 304 -22.14 18.63 13.12
CA ASP A 304 -22.82 17.88 14.18
C ASP A 304 -21.81 17.24 15.13
N GLN A 305 -20.73 16.66 14.61
CA GLN A 305 -19.64 16.09 15.41
C GLN A 305 -18.89 17.18 16.20
N VAL A 306 -18.77 18.37 15.63
CA VAL A 306 -18.17 19.52 16.36
C VAL A 306 -19.10 19.98 17.49
N ILE A 307 -20.41 20.08 17.25
CA ILE A 307 -21.41 20.44 18.26
C ILE A 307 -21.44 19.41 19.39
N GLU A 308 -21.40 18.11 19.05
CA GLU A 308 -21.35 17.04 20.07
C GLU A 308 -20.09 17.14 20.93
N ALA A 309 -18.93 17.44 20.32
CA ALA A 309 -17.68 17.64 21.07
C ALA A 309 -17.80 18.83 22.08
N TYR A 310 -18.41 19.94 21.67
CA TYR A 310 -18.68 21.07 22.55
C TYR A 310 -19.63 20.66 23.68
N SER A 311 -20.67 19.88 23.38
CA SER A 311 -21.62 19.41 24.40
C SER A 311 -20.96 18.54 25.48
N ARG A 312 -19.96 17.74 25.09
CA ARG A 312 -19.17 16.93 26.04
C ARG A 312 -18.30 17.79 26.98
N LEU A 313 -17.80 18.95 26.52
CA LEU A 313 -17.01 19.87 27.33
C LEU A 313 -17.86 20.49 28.47
N THR A 314 -19.14 20.79 28.21
CA THR A 314 -20.04 21.36 29.23
C THR A 314 -20.44 20.35 30.31
N ALA A 315 -20.35 19.04 30.02
CA ALA A 315 -20.64 17.97 30.99
C ALA A 315 -19.42 17.59 31.88
N ALA A 316 -18.21 18.04 31.49
CA ALA A 316 -16.94 17.72 32.18
C ALA A 316 -16.45 18.87 33.09
N ALA A 317 -17.13 20.04 33.12
CA ALA A 317 -16.88 21.18 33.98
C ALA A 317 -17.90 21.21 35.14
#